data_d5115744f546ed0f16cf6ab1ec7f8e72
#
_entry.id   d5115744f546ed0f16cf6ab1ec7f8e72
#
_cell.length_a   1.000
_cell.length_b   1.000
_cell.length_c   1.000
_cell.angle_alpha   90.00
_cell.angle_beta   90.00
_cell.angle_gamma   90.00
#
_symmetry.space_group_name_H-M   'P 1'
#
loop_
_entity.id
_entity.type
_entity.pdbx_description
1 polymer ?
#
loop_
_entity_poly.entity_id
_entity_poly.type
_entity_poly.pdbx_seq_one_letter_code
_entity_poly.pdbx_strand_id
1 'polypeptide(L)'
;LIILVFLLVNFSFVALNFVGDTVPPDWVKHRIVKATKRHNITTDKYPLFRYGLPSIYSLIGIDQITDCMTYMHALYRDPDPIKNAIVPGYLDIKGRDHSNLCVVVKQIAFNEVADEQLKAKRKIRLWHGAKTALLFALPKLDFFQINILIKQITYVAYCLLAFALFYHDKKTGIAFAPVAIAGIFASGVTVFGGITHSMPYLVALLTAVGLAFVPPGAGGRFQRLWITAMGSVLAFFYQVDGSLMLGIGLILFCAYFHTYAHLAMHRRWMHALLLPAMFVTSMFLSLVFKQLISFIYFDAGSVWEVFIGEINHRMHGDHQGSAISPLVALETQFKRYYFAVLDWRAAAEFLKFSGTWGWLVVVFLAAWAALRHRAASPISDLLAFGLIGSVVIARYLIMANHSQIHTIFVSRYLFLFLSITWAAILWFTWSIADKKTGSSG
;
A
#
# COMPACT_ATOMS: atom_id res chain seq x y z
N LEU A 1 -3.03 -3.54 -27.46
CA LEU A 1 -3.49 -4.43 -26.39
C LEU A 1 -3.33 -3.78 -25.00
N ILE A 2 -2.17 -3.16 -24.65
CA ILE A 2 -1.97 -2.46 -23.37
C ILE A 2 -3.03 -1.36 -23.16
N ILE A 3 -3.24 -0.52 -24.16
CA ILE A 3 -4.26 0.56 -24.11
C ILE A 3 -5.66 -0.05 -23.91
N LEU A 4 -5.99 -1.13 -24.60
CA LEU A 4 -7.28 -1.80 -24.45
C LEU A 4 -7.47 -2.32 -23.02
N VAL A 5 -6.47 -2.99 -22.45
CA VAL A 5 -6.52 -3.46 -21.04
C VAL A 5 -6.69 -2.28 -20.08
N PHE A 6 -5.92 -1.19 -20.29
CA PHE A 6 -6.05 0.02 -19.49
C PHE A 6 -7.48 0.58 -19.52
N LEU A 7 -8.07 0.75 -20.72
CA LEU A 7 -9.43 1.27 -20.87
C LEU A 7 -10.47 0.34 -20.25
N LEU A 8 -10.40 -0.97 -20.53
CA LEU A 8 -11.31 -1.96 -19.96
C LEU A 8 -11.30 -1.93 -18.43
N VAL A 9 -10.13 -1.89 -17.82
CA VAL A 9 -10.01 -1.84 -16.35
C VAL A 9 -10.63 -0.54 -15.80
N ASN A 10 -10.34 0.61 -16.40
CA ASN A 10 -10.87 1.89 -15.90
C ASN A 10 -12.39 2.02 -16.10
N PHE A 11 -12.95 1.57 -17.22
CA PHE A 11 -14.41 1.53 -17.38
C PHE A 11 -15.07 0.54 -16.43
N SER A 12 -14.40 -0.58 -16.11
CA SER A 12 -14.89 -1.51 -15.10
C SER A 12 -15.01 -0.86 -13.71
N PHE A 13 -14.18 0.12 -13.38
CA PHE A 13 -14.31 0.84 -12.10
C PHE A 13 -15.62 1.62 -12.00
N VAL A 14 -16.05 2.27 -13.10
CA VAL A 14 -17.35 2.95 -13.15
C VAL A 14 -18.48 1.94 -12.97
N ALA A 15 -18.43 0.81 -13.71
CA ALA A 15 -19.42 -0.25 -13.61
C ALA A 15 -19.48 -0.87 -12.21
N LEU A 16 -18.32 -1.15 -11.59
CA LEU A 16 -18.26 -1.70 -10.24
C LEU A 16 -18.81 -0.73 -9.19
N ASN A 17 -18.49 0.56 -9.30
CA ASN A 17 -19.05 1.58 -8.41
C ASN A 17 -20.58 1.67 -8.59
N PHE A 18 -21.06 1.67 -9.83
CA PHE A 18 -22.48 1.69 -10.14
C PHE A 18 -23.23 0.48 -9.54
N VAL A 19 -22.71 -0.73 -9.74
CA VAL A 19 -23.29 -1.95 -9.16
C VAL A 19 -23.19 -1.94 -7.63
N GLY A 20 -22.08 -1.47 -7.05
CA GLY A 20 -21.96 -1.33 -5.59
C GLY A 20 -23.03 -0.39 -5.02
N ASP A 21 -23.38 0.67 -5.74
CA ASP A 21 -24.40 1.65 -5.32
C ASP A 21 -25.84 1.13 -5.38
N THR A 22 -26.09 -0.06 -5.94
CA THR A 22 -27.41 -0.72 -5.85
C THR A 22 -27.72 -1.24 -4.44
N VAL A 23 -26.71 -1.37 -3.55
CA VAL A 23 -26.94 -1.74 -2.15
C VAL A 23 -27.66 -0.59 -1.42
N PRO A 24 -28.84 -0.82 -0.80
CA PRO A 24 -29.61 0.24 -0.17
C PRO A 24 -28.88 0.90 1.00
N PRO A 25 -28.91 2.24 1.14
CA PRO A 25 -28.28 2.96 2.27
C PRO A 25 -28.80 2.50 3.63
N ASP A 26 -30.10 2.24 3.77
CA ASP A 26 -30.71 1.80 5.02
C ASP A 26 -30.17 0.45 5.49
N TRP A 27 -29.87 -0.42 4.54
CA TRP A 27 -29.23 -1.68 4.85
C TRP A 27 -27.78 -1.46 5.37
N VAL A 28 -27.05 -0.52 4.77
CA VAL A 28 -25.71 -0.12 5.25
C VAL A 28 -25.80 0.49 6.65
N LYS A 29 -26.79 1.39 6.90
CA LYS A 29 -27.08 1.96 8.23
C LYS A 29 -27.27 0.83 9.26
N HIS A 30 -28.15 -0.13 8.95
CA HIS A 30 -28.43 -1.26 9.85
C HIS A 30 -27.13 -2.04 10.20
N ARG A 31 -26.25 -2.28 9.22
CA ARG A 31 -24.96 -2.94 9.45
C ARG A 31 -24.03 -2.13 10.34
N ILE A 32 -23.97 -0.81 10.15
CA ILE A 32 -23.16 0.09 10.99
C ILE A 32 -23.69 0.09 12.43
N VAL A 33 -25.01 0.21 12.62
CA VAL A 33 -25.65 0.14 13.95
C VAL A 33 -25.30 -1.18 14.65
N LYS A 34 -25.42 -2.31 13.94
CA LYS A 34 -25.07 -3.63 14.47
C LYS A 34 -23.60 -3.72 14.85
N ALA A 35 -22.70 -3.22 14.01
CA ALA A 35 -21.25 -3.20 14.28
C ALA A 35 -20.90 -2.32 15.48
N THR A 36 -21.55 -1.15 15.60
CA THR A 36 -21.36 -0.24 16.75
C THR A 36 -21.83 -0.88 18.06
N LYS A 37 -23.00 -1.53 18.06
CA LYS A 37 -23.51 -2.26 19.24
C LYS A 37 -22.60 -3.41 19.66
N ARG A 38 -21.82 -3.98 18.76
CA ARG A 38 -20.83 -5.04 19.03
C ARG A 38 -19.44 -4.48 19.35
N HIS A 39 -19.28 -3.17 19.51
CA HIS A 39 -18.01 -2.47 19.70
C HIS A 39 -16.98 -2.67 18.57
N ASN A 40 -17.41 -3.11 17.38
CA ASN A 40 -16.55 -3.23 16.20
C ASN A 40 -16.32 -1.87 15.51
N ILE A 41 -17.19 -0.89 15.73
CA ILE A 41 -17.02 0.52 15.38
C ILE A 41 -17.17 1.32 16.66
N THR A 42 -16.12 2.01 17.07
CA THR A 42 -16.08 2.84 18.28
C THR A 42 -15.99 4.31 17.90
N THR A 43 -16.00 5.21 18.88
CA THR A 43 -15.73 6.64 18.67
C THR A 43 -14.23 6.94 18.64
N ASP A 44 -13.37 5.98 18.97
CA ASP A 44 -11.94 6.14 18.91
C ASP A 44 -11.48 6.20 17.46
N LYS A 45 -10.59 7.16 17.16
CA LYS A 45 -9.99 7.29 15.82
C LYS A 45 -9.10 6.08 15.50
N TYR A 46 -8.42 5.58 16.50
CA TYR A 46 -7.40 4.53 16.41
C TYR A 46 -7.56 3.52 17.55
N PRO A 47 -8.61 2.66 17.50
CA PRO A 47 -8.79 1.66 18.54
C PRO A 47 -7.61 0.69 18.54
N LEU A 48 -6.99 0.53 19.70
CA LEU A 48 -5.89 -0.40 19.92
C LEU A 48 -6.44 -1.73 20.44
N PHE A 49 -5.99 -2.82 19.85
CA PHE A 49 -6.28 -4.16 20.33
C PHE A 49 -5.14 -4.64 21.22
N ARG A 50 -5.41 -4.86 22.48
CA ARG A 50 -4.46 -5.47 23.42
C ARG A 50 -4.59 -6.99 23.34
N TYR A 51 -3.81 -7.63 22.47
CA TYR A 51 -3.70 -9.08 22.43
C TYR A 51 -2.30 -9.50 22.92
N GLY A 52 -2.21 -10.31 23.98
CA GLY A 52 -1.01 -11.02 24.36
C GLY A 52 0.03 -10.21 25.15
N LEU A 53 1.28 -10.27 24.77
CA LEU A 53 2.41 -9.65 25.50
C LEU A 53 2.33 -8.11 25.45
N PRO A 54 2.32 -7.41 26.58
CA PRO A 54 2.03 -5.98 26.67
C PRO A 54 2.96 -5.08 25.85
N SER A 55 4.19 -5.49 25.60
CA SER A 55 5.21 -4.67 24.95
C SER A 55 5.18 -4.71 23.40
N ILE A 56 4.74 -5.80 22.81
CA ILE A 56 4.76 -5.98 21.34
C ILE A 56 3.44 -5.57 20.69
N TYR A 57 2.34 -5.63 21.43
CA TYR A 57 0.98 -5.50 20.89
C TYR A 57 0.27 -4.19 21.22
N SER A 58 0.93 -3.26 21.90
CA SER A 58 0.35 -1.95 22.24
C SER A 58 -0.03 -1.11 21.02
N LEU A 59 0.37 -1.55 19.82
CA LEU A 59 0.21 -0.79 18.58
C LEU A 59 -0.52 -1.55 17.47
N ILE A 60 -0.97 -2.77 17.72
CA ILE A 60 -1.89 -3.45 16.82
C ILE A 60 -3.26 -2.79 16.98
N GLY A 61 -3.69 -2.08 15.96
CA GLY A 61 -4.94 -1.36 15.96
C GLY A 61 -5.60 -1.34 14.58
N ILE A 62 -6.69 -0.60 14.49
CA ILE A 62 -7.37 -0.30 13.23
C ILE A 62 -7.27 1.20 12.98
N ASP A 63 -6.99 1.60 11.75
CA ASP A 63 -7.24 2.96 11.27
C ASP A 63 -8.72 3.14 10.99
N GLN A 64 -9.47 3.30 12.08
CA GLN A 64 -10.92 3.39 11.99
C GLN A 64 -11.38 4.72 11.38
N ILE A 65 -10.61 5.82 11.56
CA ILE A 65 -11.02 7.12 11.01
C ILE A 65 -11.10 7.09 9.47
N THR A 66 -10.16 6.41 8.82
CA THR A 66 -10.16 6.28 7.36
C THR A 66 -11.24 5.32 6.89
N ASP A 67 -11.50 4.26 7.64
CA ASP A 67 -12.63 3.35 7.38
C ASP A 67 -13.98 4.06 7.58
N CYS A 68 -14.11 4.90 8.62
CA CYS A 68 -15.32 5.70 8.83
C CYS A 68 -15.62 6.62 7.65
N MET A 69 -14.60 7.19 7.00
CA MET A 69 -14.79 7.94 5.76
C MET A 69 -15.37 7.05 4.65
N THR A 70 -14.88 5.83 4.52
CA THR A 70 -15.42 4.85 3.56
C THR A 70 -16.87 4.48 3.88
N TYR A 71 -17.23 4.38 5.17
CA TYR A 71 -18.63 4.17 5.61
C TYR A 71 -19.52 5.36 5.28
N MET A 72 -19.05 6.60 5.42
CA MET A 72 -19.80 7.81 5.01
C MET A 72 -20.09 7.79 3.50
N HIS A 73 -19.13 7.37 2.68
CA HIS A 73 -19.36 7.17 1.24
C HIS A 73 -20.37 6.05 0.98
N ALA A 74 -20.34 4.96 1.75
CA ALA A 74 -21.28 3.85 1.60
C ALA A 74 -22.72 4.19 2.03
N LEU A 75 -22.90 5.19 2.88
CA LEU A 75 -24.22 5.69 3.30
C LEU A 75 -24.87 6.63 2.30
N TYR A 76 -24.09 7.23 1.40
CA TYR A 76 -24.60 8.23 0.47
C TYR A 76 -25.01 7.61 -0.87
N ARG A 77 -26.13 8.09 -1.42
CA ARG A 77 -26.55 7.85 -2.81
C ARG A 77 -26.90 9.18 -3.46
N ASP A 78 -26.43 9.36 -4.68
CA ASP A 78 -26.82 10.50 -5.51
C ASP A 78 -28.11 10.15 -6.26
N PRO A 79 -29.00 11.12 -6.49
CA PRO A 79 -30.12 10.94 -7.41
C PRO A 79 -29.70 10.55 -8.83
N ASP A 80 -28.50 10.99 -9.27
CA ASP A 80 -27.86 10.52 -10.49
C ASP A 80 -26.85 9.39 -10.15
N PRO A 81 -27.19 8.13 -10.45
CA PRO A 81 -26.35 6.99 -10.09
C PRO A 81 -25.04 6.93 -10.89
N ILE A 82 -25.01 7.45 -12.12
CA ILE A 82 -23.78 7.50 -12.94
C ILE A 82 -22.83 8.54 -12.35
N LYS A 83 -23.36 9.70 -11.95
CA LYS A 83 -22.58 10.73 -11.26
C LYS A 83 -21.97 10.18 -9.96
N ASN A 84 -22.72 9.41 -9.18
CA ASN A 84 -22.20 8.80 -7.96
C ASN A 84 -21.14 7.74 -8.23
N ALA A 85 -21.27 6.98 -9.33
CA ALA A 85 -20.28 5.99 -9.74
C ALA A 85 -18.95 6.63 -10.17
N ILE A 86 -18.99 7.79 -10.82
CA ILE A 86 -17.81 8.54 -11.27
C ILE A 86 -17.23 9.38 -10.12
N VAL A 87 -18.08 10.13 -9.40
CA VAL A 87 -17.66 11.04 -8.32
C VAL A 87 -18.46 10.73 -7.05
N PRO A 88 -18.05 9.72 -6.30
CA PRO A 88 -18.74 9.32 -5.09
C PRO A 88 -18.87 10.47 -4.09
N GLY A 89 -20.10 10.69 -3.64
CA GLY A 89 -20.39 11.62 -2.56
C GLY A 89 -20.30 10.94 -1.19
N TYR A 90 -20.42 11.75 -0.15
CA TYR A 90 -20.57 11.30 1.22
C TYR A 90 -21.45 12.28 2.01
N LEU A 91 -22.10 11.76 3.05
CA LEU A 91 -22.90 12.58 3.96
C LEU A 91 -21.98 13.20 5.02
N ASP A 92 -22.28 14.45 5.36
CA ASP A 92 -21.59 15.20 6.39
C ASP A 92 -22.61 16.04 7.17
N ILE A 93 -22.29 16.50 8.39
CA ILE A 93 -23.16 17.31 9.23
C ILE A 93 -22.76 18.78 9.07
N LYS A 94 -23.74 19.66 8.81
CA LYS A 94 -23.52 21.11 8.66
C LYS A 94 -22.96 21.72 9.97
N GLY A 95 -22.00 22.61 9.84
CA GLY A 95 -21.48 23.40 10.97
C GLY A 95 -20.65 22.63 12.00
N ARG A 96 -20.32 21.35 11.75
CA ARG A 96 -19.57 20.54 12.69
C ARG A 96 -18.09 20.49 12.34
N ASP A 97 -17.25 20.51 13.37
CA ASP A 97 -15.82 20.21 13.22
C ASP A 97 -15.62 18.72 12.86
N HIS A 98 -14.90 18.49 11.75
CA HIS A 98 -14.66 17.16 11.17
C HIS A 98 -13.54 16.38 11.86
N SER A 99 -13.20 16.72 13.09
CA SER A 99 -12.09 16.09 13.81
C SER A 99 -12.28 14.58 14.05
N ASN A 100 -13.54 14.08 14.05
CA ASN A 100 -13.83 12.66 14.26
C ASN A 100 -14.96 12.13 13.36
N LEU A 101 -14.57 11.57 12.20
CA LEU A 101 -15.51 11.01 11.22
C LEU A 101 -16.31 9.82 11.76
N CYS A 102 -15.79 9.06 12.72
CA CYS A 102 -16.48 7.91 13.29
C CYS A 102 -17.67 8.32 14.16
N VAL A 103 -17.59 9.47 14.83
CA VAL A 103 -18.72 10.07 15.53
C VAL A 103 -19.81 10.48 14.53
N VAL A 104 -19.44 11.09 13.41
CA VAL A 104 -20.37 11.49 12.35
C VAL A 104 -21.09 10.28 11.76
N VAL A 105 -20.35 9.23 11.41
CA VAL A 105 -20.90 7.96 10.89
C VAL A 105 -21.92 7.37 11.86
N LYS A 106 -21.58 7.33 13.15
CA LYS A 106 -22.47 6.81 14.20
C LYS A 106 -23.75 7.61 14.29
N GLN A 107 -23.66 8.94 14.36
CA GLN A 107 -24.83 9.81 14.47
C GLN A 107 -25.78 9.69 13.28
N ILE A 108 -25.24 9.62 12.06
CA ILE A 108 -26.04 9.39 10.85
C ILE A 108 -26.71 8.01 10.89
N ALA A 109 -25.94 6.97 11.26
CA ALA A 109 -26.47 5.61 11.30
C ALA A 109 -27.57 5.41 12.35
N PHE A 110 -27.49 6.09 13.49
CA PHE A 110 -28.50 6.02 14.56
C PHE A 110 -29.65 7.03 14.39
N ASN A 111 -29.70 7.81 13.29
CA ASN A 111 -30.65 8.89 13.05
C ASN A 111 -30.68 9.95 14.19
N GLU A 112 -29.47 10.22 14.77
CA GLU A 112 -29.33 11.26 15.81
C GLU A 112 -29.24 12.67 15.22
N VAL A 113 -29.25 12.79 13.88
CA VAL A 113 -29.17 14.04 13.13
C VAL A 113 -30.35 14.12 12.17
N ALA A 114 -31.04 15.23 12.18
CA ALA A 114 -32.16 15.49 11.25
C ALA A 114 -31.63 15.63 9.81
N ASP A 115 -32.41 15.20 8.81
CA ASP A 115 -32.00 15.20 7.40
C ASP A 115 -31.65 16.60 6.90
N GLU A 116 -32.27 17.67 7.41
CA GLU A 116 -32.00 19.06 7.07
C GLU A 116 -30.60 19.52 7.51
N GLN A 117 -30.01 18.85 8.50
CA GLN A 117 -28.64 19.08 8.98
C GLN A 117 -27.62 18.31 8.18
N LEU A 118 -28.02 17.35 7.36
CA LEU A 118 -27.11 16.61 6.51
C LEU A 118 -26.73 17.45 5.29
N LYS A 119 -25.46 17.32 4.89
CA LYS A 119 -24.89 17.94 3.69
C LYS A 119 -24.18 16.89 2.86
N ALA A 120 -24.55 16.77 1.61
CA ALA A 120 -23.80 15.98 0.65
C ALA A 120 -22.49 16.71 0.28
N LYS A 121 -21.37 16.03 0.43
CA LYS A 121 -20.06 16.47 -0.06
C LYS A 121 -19.53 15.46 -1.07
N ARG A 122 -18.56 15.86 -1.90
CA ARG A 122 -17.97 15.01 -2.91
C ARG A 122 -16.46 15.04 -2.82
N LYS A 123 -15.82 13.89 -3.09
CA LYS A 123 -14.39 13.77 -3.27
C LYS A 123 -14.09 13.46 -4.74
N ILE A 124 -13.83 14.52 -5.50
CA ILE A 124 -13.60 14.41 -6.95
C ILE A 124 -12.33 13.63 -7.27
N ARG A 125 -11.30 13.73 -6.46
CA ARG A 125 -9.93 13.32 -6.74
C ARG A 125 -9.65 11.81 -6.81
N LEU A 126 -10.47 10.96 -6.17
CA LEU A 126 -10.21 9.53 -6.03
C LEU A 126 -11.40 8.67 -6.48
N TRP A 127 -11.13 7.41 -6.85
CA TRP A 127 -12.15 6.44 -7.25
C TRP A 127 -12.98 5.86 -6.10
N HIS A 128 -12.43 5.83 -4.89
CA HIS A 128 -13.07 5.24 -3.70
C HIS A 128 -13.42 3.75 -3.81
N GLY A 129 -12.56 2.95 -4.42
CA GLY A 129 -12.75 1.50 -4.58
C GLY A 129 -12.96 0.74 -3.28
N ALA A 130 -12.42 1.23 -2.16
CA ALA A 130 -12.67 0.66 -0.83
C ALA A 130 -14.17 0.68 -0.46
N LYS A 131 -14.92 1.75 -0.82
CA LYS A 131 -16.38 1.79 -0.69
C LYS A 131 -17.03 0.66 -1.47
N THR A 132 -16.62 0.48 -2.70
CA THR A 132 -17.19 -0.55 -3.60
C THR A 132 -16.91 -1.95 -3.08
N ALA A 133 -15.68 -2.26 -2.70
CA ALA A 133 -15.33 -3.53 -2.09
C ALA A 133 -16.13 -3.79 -0.80
N LEU A 134 -16.31 -2.76 0.03
CA LEU A 134 -17.13 -2.83 1.23
C LEU A 134 -18.59 -3.19 0.88
N LEU A 135 -19.20 -2.49 -0.07
CA LEU A 135 -20.59 -2.72 -0.47
C LEU A 135 -20.82 -4.13 -1.01
N PHE A 136 -19.87 -4.70 -1.77
CA PHE A 136 -19.95 -6.09 -2.23
C PHE A 136 -19.78 -7.13 -1.11
N ALA A 137 -18.98 -6.82 -0.10
CA ALA A 137 -18.71 -7.76 1.00
C ALA A 137 -19.79 -7.75 2.09
N LEU A 138 -20.35 -6.58 2.40
CA LEU A 138 -21.33 -6.36 3.47
C LEU A 138 -22.58 -7.27 3.42
N PRO A 139 -23.13 -7.69 2.26
CA PRO A 139 -24.25 -8.63 2.22
C PRO A 139 -23.99 -9.95 2.94
N LYS A 140 -22.73 -10.40 2.97
CA LYS A 140 -22.35 -11.70 3.55
C LYS A 140 -21.54 -11.58 4.85
N LEU A 141 -20.73 -10.53 4.97
CA LEU A 141 -19.75 -10.35 6.03
C LEU A 141 -20.04 -9.09 6.85
N ASP A 142 -19.72 -9.09 8.14
CA ASP A 142 -19.69 -7.84 8.92
C ASP A 142 -18.33 -7.13 8.76
N PHE A 143 -18.23 -5.90 9.26
CA PHE A 143 -17.02 -5.06 9.13
C PHE A 143 -15.77 -5.72 9.74
N PHE A 144 -15.92 -6.43 10.86
CA PHE A 144 -14.83 -7.14 11.51
C PHE A 144 -14.36 -8.33 10.68
N GLN A 145 -15.31 -9.10 10.15
CA GLN A 145 -15.02 -10.24 9.26
C GLN A 145 -14.32 -9.81 7.97
N ILE A 146 -14.74 -8.67 7.39
CA ILE A 146 -14.08 -8.10 6.19
C ILE A 146 -12.62 -7.76 6.50
N ASN A 147 -12.35 -7.08 7.62
CA ASN A 147 -10.99 -6.75 8.04
C ASN A 147 -10.12 -8.00 8.27
N ILE A 148 -10.66 -9.01 8.95
CA ILE A 148 -9.96 -10.29 9.15
C ILE A 148 -9.67 -10.97 7.82
N LEU A 149 -10.66 -11.05 6.93
CA LEU A 149 -10.52 -11.69 5.62
C LEU A 149 -9.42 -11.03 4.79
N ILE A 150 -9.38 -9.70 4.71
CA ILE A 150 -8.35 -8.98 3.98
C ILE A 150 -6.96 -9.26 4.58
N LYS A 151 -6.83 -9.29 5.91
CA LYS A 151 -5.58 -9.66 6.59
C LYS A 151 -5.14 -11.07 6.23
N GLN A 152 -6.05 -12.04 6.31
CA GLN A 152 -5.75 -13.44 5.97
C GLN A 152 -5.32 -13.59 4.52
N ILE A 153 -6.03 -12.95 3.57
CA ILE A 153 -5.66 -12.96 2.15
C ILE A 153 -4.27 -12.34 1.96
N THR A 154 -3.95 -11.26 2.68
CA THR A 154 -2.64 -10.63 2.61
C THR A 154 -1.53 -11.56 3.11
N TYR A 155 -1.75 -12.28 4.22
CA TYR A 155 -0.78 -13.25 4.73
C TYR A 155 -0.57 -14.42 3.78
N VAL A 156 -1.67 -14.96 3.23
CA VAL A 156 -1.61 -15.99 2.19
C VAL A 156 -0.84 -15.48 0.96
N ALA A 157 -1.05 -14.24 0.53
CA ALA A 157 -0.34 -13.66 -0.60
C ALA A 157 1.17 -13.53 -0.34
N TYR A 158 1.62 -13.18 0.88
CA TYR A 158 3.04 -13.22 1.24
C TYR A 158 3.62 -14.63 1.18
N CYS A 159 2.88 -15.62 1.70
CA CYS A 159 3.31 -17.02 1.63
C CYS A 159 3.39 -17.52 0.19
N LEU A 160 2.40 -17.17 -0.64
CA LEU A 160 2.39 -17.53 -2.06
C LEU A 160 3.54 -16.87 -2.83
N LEU A 161 3.84 -15.61 -2.55
CA LEU A 161 4.97 -14.91 -3.16
C LEU A 161 6.30 -15.58 -2.79
N ALA A 162 6.52 -15.83 -1.49
CA ALA A 162 7.71 -16.50 -1.03
C ALA A 162 7.84 -17.91 -1.62
N PHE A 163 6.75 -18.67 -1.65
CA PHE A 163 6.70 -20.00 -2.25
C PHE A 163 7.01 -19.99 -3.75
N ALA A 164 6.38 -19.09 -4.51
CA ALA A 164 6.61 -18.99 -5.95
C ALA A 164 8.06 -18.65 -6.27
N LEU A 165 8.67 -17.70 -5.55
CA LEU A 165 10.07 -17.35 -5.70
C LEU A 165 10.98 -18.53 -5.34
N PHE A 166 10.69 -19.22 -4.22
CA PHE A 166 11.47 -20.39 -3.78
C PHE A 166 11.37 -21.58 -4.74
N TYR A 167 10.16 -21.80 -5.32
CA TYR A 167 9.93 -22.88 -6.28
C TYR A 167 10.76 -22.71 -7.56
N HIS A 168 10.89 -21.49 -8.04
CA HIS A 168 11.66 -21.20 -9.26
C HIS A 168 13.17 -21.04 -9.00
N ASP A 169 13.54 -20.43 -7.87
CA ASP A 169 14.93 -20.26 -7.45
C ASP A 169 15.05 -20.19 -5.94
N LYS A 170 15.65 -21.23 -5.35
CA LYS A 170 15.82 -21.35 -3.89
C LYS A 170 16.55 -20.15 -3.29
N LYS A 171 17.56 -19.61 -3.97
CA LYS A 171 18.32 -18.44 -3.50
C LYS A 171 17.43 -17.21 -3.38
N THR A 172 16.64 -16.93 -4.43
CA THR A 172 15.70 -15.79 -4.44
C THR A 172 14.62 -15.95 -3.38
N GLY A 173 14.05 -17.16 -3.23
CA GLY A 173 13.03 -17.43 -2.20
C GLY A 173 13.55 -17.27 -0.78
N ILE A 174 14.76 -17.77 -0.48
CA ILE A 174 15.39 -17.61 0.84
C ILE A 174 15.72 -16.14 1.10
N ALA A 175 16.24 -15.42 0.13
CA ALA A 175 16.51 -13.99 0.26
C ALA A 175 15.21 -13.18 0.50
N PHE A 176 14.08 -13.61 -0.06
CA PHE A 176 12.78 -12.94 0.15
C PHE A 176 12.16 -13.25 1.53
N ALA A 177 12.54 -14.33 2.20
CA ALA A 177 11.93 -14.76 3.46
C ALA A 177 11.88 -13.65 4.54
N PRO A 178 12.93 -12.83 4.79
CA PRO A 178 12.84 -11.72 5.75
C PRO A 178 11.77 -10.69 5.37
N VAL A 179 11.57 -10.42 4.08
CA VAL A 179 10.53 -9.50 3.58
C VAL A 179 9.15 -10.07 3.83
N ALA A 180 8.95 -11.36 3.57
CA ALA A 180 7.67 -12.04 3.83
C ALA A 180 7.33 -12.05 5.33
N ILE A 181 8.30 -12.42 6.18
CA ILE A 181 8.12 -12.44 7.64
C ILE A 181 7.80 -11.04 8.15
N ALA A 182 8.60 -10.03 7.78
CA ALA A 182 8.34 -8.65 8.19
C ALA A 182 6.99 -8.15 7.64
N GLY A 183 6.62 -8.54 6.42
CA GLY A 183 5.33 -8.23 5.82
C GLY A 183 4.15 -8.78 6.61
N ILE A 184 4.25 -10.00 7.10
CA ILE A 184 3.19 -10.64 7.92
C ILE A 184 3.09 -9.97 9.30
N PHE A 185 4.21 -9.72 9.97
CA PHE A 185 4.19 -9.30 11.37
C PHE A 185 4.26 -7.79 11.59
N ALA A 186 4.88 -7.04 10.69
CA ALA A 186 5.19 -5.62 10.87
C ALA A 186 4.62 -4.70 9.77
N SER A 187 3.82 -5.23 8.85
CA SER A 187 3.23 -4.41 7.78
C SER A 187 2.06 -3.56 8.26
N GLY A 188 1.69 -2.59 7.44
CA GLY A 188 0.54 -1.73 7.69
C GLY A 188 -0.81 -2.45 7.76
N VAL A 189 -0.91 -3.69 7.30
CA VAL A 189 -2.12 -4.51 7.43
C VAL A 189 -2.23 -5.08 8.83
N THR A 190 -1.11 -5.40 9.47
CA THR A 190 -1.06 -5.92 10.85
C THR A 190 -1.11 -4.80 11.87
N VAL A 191 -0.34 -3.73 11.71
CA VAL A 191 -0.13 -2.68 12.73
C VAL A 191 -1.23 -1.67 12.57
N PHE A 192 -1.82 -1.12 11.88
CA PHE A 192 -2.95 -0.19 11.75
C PHE A 192 -3.73 -0.50 10.46
N GLY A 193 -4.16 -1.75 10.36
CA GLY A 193 -4.98 -2.18 9.24
C GLY A 193 -6.37 -1.58 9.30
N GLY A 194 -6.96 -1.42 8.13
CA GLY A 194 -8.35 -1.07 7.91
C GLY A 194 -8.70 -1.45 6.48
N ILE A 195 -9.97 -1.50 6.13
CA ILE A 195 -10.41 -1.86 4.77
C ILE A 195 -9.76 -0.95 3.74
N THR A 196 -9.75 0.35 4.04
CA THR A 196 -9.27 1.40 3.13
C THR A 196 -7.77 1.30 2.84
N HIS A 197 -6.97 0.97 3.85
CA HIS A 197 -5.51 0.86 3.69
C HIS A 197 -5.07 -0.51 3.21
N SER A 198 -5.77 -1.55 3.63
CA SER A 198 -5.36 -2.92 3.34
C SER A 198 -5.61 -3.31 1.89
N MET A 199 -6.64 -2.75 1.25
CA MET A 199 -6.95 -3.06 -0.16
C MET A 199 -5.83 -2.62 -1.13
N PRO A 200 -5.34 -1.37 -1.14
CA PRO A 200 -4.24 -0.99 -2.02
C PRO A 200 -2.93 -1.72 -1.68
N TYR A 201 -2.72 -2.05 -0.40
CA TYR A 201 -1.59 -2.86 0.02
C TYR A 201 -1.64 -4.27 -0.57
N LEU A 202 -2.82 -4.91 -0.52
CA LEU A 202 -3.04 -6.22 -1.11
C LEU A 202 -2.86 -6.20 -2.64
N VAL A 203 -3.32 -5.15 -3.33
CA VAL A 203 -3.09 -4.97 -4.78
C VAL A 203 -1.60 -4.93 -5.10
N ALA A 204 -0.81 -4.15 -4.36
CA ALA A 204 0.64 -4.08 -4.55
C ALA A 204 1.30 -5.46 -4.38
N LEU A 205 0.90 -6.21 -3.37
CA LEU A 205 1.40 -7.56 -3.11
C LEU A 205 0.99 -8.56 -4.21
N LEU A 206 -0.29 -8.56 -4.59
CA LEU A 206 -0.80 -9.45 -5.66
C LEU A 206 -0.13 -9.15 -7.01
N THR A 207 0.29 -7.90 -7.24
CA THR A 207 1.08 -7.54 -8.43
C THR A 207 2.39 -8.34 -8.46
N ALA A 208 3.11 -8.39 -7.35
CA ALA A 208 4.35 -9.15 -7.22
C ALA A 208 4.12 -10.67 -7.29
N VAL A 209 3.03 -11.17 -6.68
CA VAL A 209 2.62 -12.57 -6.77
C VAL A 209 2.44 -13.00 -8.23
N GLY A 210 1.71 -12.22 -9.03
CA GLY A 210 1.50 -12.52 -10.45
C GLY A 210 2.80 -12.53 -11.26
N LEU A 211 3.78 -11.68 -10.92
CA LEU A 211 5.11 -11.73 -11.54
C LEU A 211 5.91 -12.97 -11.14
N ALA A 212 5.83 -13.37 -9.87
CA ALA A 212 6.60 -14.49 -9.34
C ALA A 212 6.10 -15.85 -9.83
N PHE A 213 4.83 -15.98 -10.15
CA PHE A 213 4.28 -17.23 -10.71
C PHE A 213 4.65 -17.45 -12.19
N VAL A 214 5.08 -16.43 -12.90
CA VAL A 214 5.54 -16.59 -14.29
C VAL A 214 7.01 -17.07 -14.28
N PRO A 215 7.34 -18.21 -14.92
CA PRO A 215 8.70 -18.69 -14.98
C PRO A 215 9.65 -17.65 -15.57
N PRO A 216 10.91 -17.60 -15.12
CA PRO A 216 11.93 -16.73 -15.70
C PRO A 216 12.03 -16.92 -17.22
N GLY A 217 12.02 -15.83 -17.98
CA GLY A 217 12.09 -15.86 -19.44
C GLY A 217 10.78 -16.11 -20.17
N ALA A 218 9.72 -16.56 -19.47
CA ALA A 218 8.40 -16.73 -20.04
C ALA A 218 7.55 -15.44 -19.86
N GLY A 219 6.79 -15.05 -20.86
CA GLY A 219 5.64 -14.18 -20.63
C GLY A 219 5.84 -12.67 -20.68
N GLY A 220 6.83 -12.12 -21.39
CA GLY A 220 7.08 -10.66 -21.45
C GLY A 220 5.86 -9.80 -21.84
N ARG A 221 4.92 -10.34 -22.63
CA ARG A 221 3.64 -9.67 -22.96
C ARG A 221 2.66 -9.75 -21.78
N PHE A 222 2.51 -10.91 -21.18
CA PHE A 222 1.64 -11.10 -20.00
C PHE A 222 2.07 -10.19 -18.84
N GLN A 223 3.35 -10.14 -18.53
CA GLN A 223 3.88 -9.30 -17.44
C GLN A 223 3.52 -7.83 -17.63
N ARG A 224 3.69 -7.30 -18.85
CA ARG A 224 3.33 -5.91 -19.16
C ARG A 224 1.82 -5.65 -19.03
N LEU A 225 0.99 -6.57 -19.49
CA LEU A 225 -0.47 -6.44 -19.35
C LEU A 225 -0.90 -6.52 -17.88
N TRP A 226 -0.32 -7.47 -17.13
CA TRP A 226 -0.56 -7.63 -15.70
C TRP A 226 -0.19 -6.38 -14.92
N ILE A 227 1.01 -5.85 -15.12
CA ILE A 227 1.50 -4.63 -14.46
C ILE A 227 0.60 -3.43 -14.80
N THR A 228 0.20 -3.27 -16.07
CA THR A 228 -0.71 -2.19 -16.49
C THR A 228 -2.07 -2.32 -15.81
N ALA A 229 -2.65 -3.51 -15.80
CA ALA A 229 -3.93 -3.76 -15.13
C ALA A 229 -3.83 -3.47 -13.63
N MET A 230 -2.82 -4.00 -12.96
CA MET A 230 -2.65 -3.87 -11.50
C MET A 230 -2.29 -2.44 -11.07
N GLY A 231 -1.55 -1.68 -11.89
CA GLY A 231 -1.32 -0.25 -11.66
C GLY A 231 -2.63 0.54 -11.71
N SER A 232 -3.50 0.24 -12.68
CA SER A 232 -4.85 0.83 -12.75
C SER A 232 -5.72 0.41 -11.55
N VAL A 233 -5.69 -0.87 -11.16
CA VAL A 233 -6.42 -1.36 -9.97
C VAL A 233 -5.91 -0.69 -8.70
N LEU A 234 -4.60 -0.42 -8.59
CA LEU A 234 -4.08 0.35 -7.46
C LEU A 234 -4.69 1.74 -7.41
N ALA A 235 -4.83 2.44 -8.54
CA ALA A 235 -5.48 3.75 -8.59
C ALA A 235 -6.93 3.70 -8.10
N PHE A 236 -7.68 2.62 -8.39
CA PHE A 236 -9.05 2.44 -7.94
C PHE A 236 -9.16 2.37 -6.40
N PHE A 237 -8.24 1.67 -5.75
CA PHE A 237 -8.19 1.56 -4.29
C PHE A 237 -7.34 2.64 -3.62
N TYR A 238 -6.59 3.43 -4.40
CA TYR A 238 -5.61 4.36 -3.88
C TYR A 238 -6.26 5.46 -3.06
N GLN A 239 -5.92 5.51 -1.79
CA GLN A 239 -6.26 6.61 -0.88
C GLN A 239 -5.03 7.14 -0.14
N VAL A 240 -3.99 6.32 -0.03
CA VAL A 240 -2.75 6.64 0.69
C VAL A 240 -1.55 6.07 -0.07
N ASP A 241 -0.53 6.84 -0.19
CA ASP A 241 0.63 6.69 -1.08
C ASP A 241 1.64 5.59 -0.71
N GLY A 242 1.54 4.99 0.48
CA GLY A 242 2.54 4.02 0.93
C GLY A 242 2.51 2.69 0.18
N SER A 243 1.34 2.23 -0.25
CA SER A 243 1.20 0.99 -1.01
C SER A 243 1.83 1.06 -2.40
N LEU A 244 1.93 2.26 -2.99
CA LEU A 244 2.65 2.48 -4.24
C LEU A 244 4.14 2.13 -4.07
N MET A 245 4.77 2.60 -3.00
CA MET A 245 6.20 2.35 -2.76
C MET A 245 6.47 0.87 -2.46
N LEU A 246 5.58 0.22 -1.72
CA LEU A 246 5.63 -1.23 -1.54
C LEU A 246 5.55 -1.94 -2.90
N GLY A 247 4.60 -1.56 -3.74
CA GLY A 247 4.43 -2.14 -5.08
C GLY A 247 5.69 -1.96 -5.93
N ILE A 248 6.25 -0.76 -6.00
CA ILE A 248 7.49 -0.47 -6.72
C ILE A 248 8.63 -1.36 -6.20
N GLY A 249 8.83 -1.43 -4.88
CA GLY A 249 9.90 -2.24 -4.28
C GLY A 249 9.76 -3.73 -4.56
N LEU A 250 8.55 -4.29 -4.41
CA LEU A 250 8.27 -5.70 -4.69
C LEU A 250 8.38 -6.04 -6.18
N ILE A 251 7.85 -5.18 -7.07
CA ILE A 251 7.97 -5.36 -8.52
C ILE A 251 9.45 -5.34 -8.93
N LEU A 252 10.22 -4.39 -8.40
CA LEU A 252 11.65 -4.28 -8.68
C LEU A 252 12.41 -5.53 -8.21
N PHE A 253 12.09 -6.03 -7.00
CA PHE A 253 12.67 -7.27 -6.47
C PHE A 253 12.36 -8.46 -7.39
N CYS A 254 11.08 -8.69 -7.71
CA CYS A 254 10.67 -9.79 -8.59
C CYS A 254 11.25 -9.66 -10.00
N ALA A 255 11.24 -8.46 -10.58
CA ALA A 255 11.73 -8.23 -11.92
C ALA A 255 13.26 -8.48 -12.00
N TYR A 256 14.02 -7.95 -11.05
CA TYR A 256 15.49 -8.06 -11.09
C TYR A 256 15.98 -9.45 -10.68
N PHE A 257 15.53 -9.99 -9.55
CA PHE A 257 16.07 -11.22 -8.99
C PHE A 257 15.38 -12.50 -9.50
N HIS A 258 14.20 -12.39 -10.11
CA HIS A 258 13.45 -13.54 -10.62
C HIS A 258 13.18 -13.45 -12.12
N THR A 259 12.30 -12.54 -12.54
CA THR A 259 11.74 -12.51 -13.90
C THR A 259 12.81 -12.36 -14.99
N TYR A 260 13.73 -11.45 -14.80
CA TYR A 260 14.79 -11.12 -15.77
C TYR A 260 16.19 -11.56 -15.32
N ALA A 261 16.30 -12.41 -14.30
CA ALA A 261 17.57 -12.89 -13.76
C ALA A 261 18.46 -13.58 -14.82
N HIS A 262 17.85 -14.20 -15.83
CA HIS A 262 18.52 -14.89 -16.95
C HIS A 262 19.13 -13.94 -18.01
N LEU A 263 18.79 -12.66 -18.00
CA LEU A 263 19.28 -11.70 -18.98
C LEU A 263 20.66 -11.14 -18.63
N ALA A 264 21.39 -10.68 -19.66
CA ALA A 264 22.58 -9.87 -19.47
C ALA A 264 22.27 -8.63 -18.62
N MET A 265 23.24 -8.19 -17.80
CA MET A 265 23.05 -7.19 -16.72
C MET A 265 22.34 -5.92 -17.19
N HIS A 266 22.74 -5.32 -18.32
CA HIS A 266 22.12 -4.09 -18.81
C HIS A 266 20.66 -4.28 -19.22
N ARG A 267 20.32 -5.41 -19.86
CA ARG A 267 18.94 -5.76 -20.22
C ARG A 267 18.11 -6.08 -18.98
N ARG A 268 18.71 -6.75 -17.99
CA ARG A 268 18.06 -7.02 -16.69
C ARG A 268 17.63 -5.71 -16.04
N TRP A 269 18.52 -4.73 -15.93
CA TRP A 269 18.21 -3.41 -15.39
C TRP A 269 17.14 -2.67 -16.18
N MET A 270 17.27 -2.66 -17.52
CA MET A 270 16.29 -2.00 -18.38
C MET A 270 14.88 -2.54 -18.14
N HIS A 271 14.71 -3.86 -18.11
CA HIS A 271 13.38 -4.47 -17.89
C HIS A 271 12.93 -4.38 -16.43
N ALA A 272 13.84 -4.50 -15.48
CA ALA A 272 13.53 -4.36 -14.06
C ALA A 272 13.04 -2.97 -13.69
N LEU A 273 13.54 -1.93 -14.34
CA LEU A 273 13.07 -0.55 -14.16
C LEU A 273 11.80 -0.25 -14.98
N LEU A 274 11.64 -0.87 -16.14
CA LEU A 274 10.47 -0.68 -17.00
C LEU A 274 9.17 -1.11 -16.31
N LEU A 275 9.15 -2.26 -15.62
CA LEU A 275 7.92 -2.75 -15.00
C LEU A 275 7.38 -1.82 -13.89
N PRO A 276 8.16 -1.38 -12.89
CA PRO A 276 7.66 -0.42 -11.93
C PRO A 276 7.32 0.93 -12.56
N ALA A 277 8.04 1.39 -13.60
CA ALA A 277 7.67 2.59 -14.35
C ALA A 277 6.29 2.44 -15.02
N MET A 278 6.01 1.32 -15.66
CA MET A 278 4.70 1.01 -16.24
C MET A 278 3.60 0.96 -15.17
N PHE A 279 3.88 0.39 -14.00
CA PHE A 279 2.96 0.33 -12.87
C PHE A 279 2.56 1.73 -12.39
N VAL A 280 3.56 2.59 -12.14
CA VAL A 280 3.35 3.98 -11.72
C VAL A 280 2.61 4.78 -12.80
N THR A 281 3.02 4.65 -14.06
CA THR A 281 2.38 5.33 -15.18
C THR A 281 0.92 4.92 -15.34
N SER A 282 0.61 3.62 -15.26
CA SER A 282 -0.76 3.12 -15.35
C SER A 282 -1.63 3.61 -14.21
N MET A 283 -1.09 3.65 -12.98
CA MET A 283 -1.77 4.22 -11.82
C MET A 283 -2.06 5.71 -12.04
N PHE A 284 -1.05 6.49 -12.43
CA PHE A 284 -1.20 7.93 -12.65
C PHE A 284 -2.19 8.24 -13.79
N LEU A 285 -2.07 7.55 -14.92
CA LEU A 285 -3.00 7.71 -16.04
C LEU A 285 -4.44 7.34 -15.65
N SER A 286 -4.64 6.36 -14.77
CA SER A 286 -5.98 6.02 -14.26
C SER A 286 -6.56 7.12 -13.36
N LEU A 287 -5.73 7.81 -12.58
CA LEU A 287 -6.16 8.99 -11.82
C LEU A 287 -6.49 10.16 -12.76
N VAL A 288 -5.68 10.40 -13.79
CA VAL A 288 -5.97 11.40 -14.82
C VAL A 288 -7.26 11.07 -15.58
N PHE A 289 -7.43 9.83 -16.01
CA PHE A 289 -8.66 9.37 -16.66
C PHE A 289 -9.88 9.63 -15.80
N LYS A 290 -9.77 9.37 -14.49
CA LYS A 290 -10.83 9.68 -13.53
C LYS A 290 -11.16 11.19 -13.50
N GLN A 291 -10.16 12.07 -13.54
CA GLN A 291 -10.41 13.52 -13.61
C GLN A 291 -11.12 13.90 -14.94
N LEU A 292 -10.65 13.35 -16.06
CA LEU A 292 -11.25 13.63 -17.37
C LEU A 292 -12.74 13.25 -17.43
N ILE A 293 -13.12 12.05 -16.95
CA ILE A 293 -14.54 11.67 -16.93
C ILE A 293 -15.36 12.49 -15.91
N SER A 294 -14.70 13.07 -14.89
CA SER A 294 -15.37 13.95 -13.93
C SER A 294 -15.80 15.28 -14.55
N PHE A 295 -15.18 15.71 -15.66
CA PHE A 295 -15.58 16.91 -16.41
C PHE A 295 -17.01 16.83 -16.98
N ILE A 296 -17.57 15.63 -17.11
CA ILE A 296 -18.97 15.44 -17.51
C ILE A 296 -19.93 16.12 -16.50
N TYR A 297 -19.53 16.19 -15.23
CA TYR A 297 -20.39 16.67 -14.13
C TYR A 297 -19.85 17.92 -13.42
N PHE A 298 -18.58 18.28 -13.65
CA PHE A 298 -17.92 19.37 -12.95
C PHE A 298 -17.07 20.18 -13.92
N ASP A 299 -16.94 21.46 -13.62
CA ASP A 299 -16.04 22.33 -14.35
C ASP A 299 -14.58 21.84 -14.31
N ALA A 300 -13.94 21.85 -15.47
CA ALA A 300 -12.58 21.34 -15.64
C ALA A 300 -11.55 22.10 -14.77
N GLY A 301 -11.72 23.43 -14.64
CA GLY A 301 -10.85 24.27 -13.80
C GLY A 301 -10.90 23.82 -12.35
N SER A 302 -12.10 23.68 -11.79
CA SER A 302 -12.33 23.23 -10.41
C SER A 302 -11.78 21.83 -10.16
N VAL A 303 -11.92 20.90 -11.13
CA VAL A 303 -11.40 19.53 -10.99
C VAL A 303 -9.87 19.53 -10.95
N TRP A 304 -9.22 20.30 -11.84
CA TRP A 304 -7.77 20.42 -11.87
C TRP A 304 -7.20 21.12 -10.65
N GLU A 305 -7.83 22.22 -10.21
CA GLU A 305 -7.41 22.94 -9.00
C GLU A 305 -7.40 22.01 -7.78
N VAL A 306 -8.46 21.25 -7.57
CA VAL A 306 -8.54 20.28 -6.47
C VAL A 306 -7.45 19.19 -6.60
N PHE A 307 -7.19 18.70 -7.81
CA PHE A 307 -6.21 17.62 -8.03
C PHE A 307 -4.76 18.12 -7.80
N ILE A 308 -4.39 19.24 -8.41
CA ILE A 308 -3.05 19.82 -8.25
C ILE A 308 -2.84 20.38 -6.85
N GLY A 309 -3.87 21.01 -6.26
CA GLY A 309 -3.82 21.52 -4.90
C GLY A 309 -3.51 20.41 -3.88
N GLU A 310 -4.10 19.22 -4.07
CA GLU A 310 -3.81 18.07 -3.20
C GLU A 310 -2.37 17.56 -3.35
N ILE A 311 -1.85 17.49 -4.57
CA ILE A 311 -0.45 17.09 -4.80
C ILE A 311 0.48 18.08 -4.10
N ASN A 312 0.28 19.39 -4.33
CA ASN A 312 1.09 20.43 -3.69
C ASN A 312 1.01 20.39 -2.17
N HIS A 313 -0.20 20.22 -1.62
CA HIS A 313 -0.39 20.09 -0.17
C HIS A 313 0.39 18.91 0.40
N ARG A 314 0.40 17.77 -0.26
CA ARG A 314 1.14 16.56 0.21
C ARG A 314 2.65 16.72 0.15
N MET A 315 3.15 17.46 -0.84
CA MET A 315 4.58 17.69 -1.02
C MET A 315 5.09 18.85 -0.16
N HIS A 316 4.41 19.98 -0.17
CA HIS A 316 4.93 21.26 0.29
C HIS A 316 4.02 22.02 1.28
N GLY A 317 2.86 21.46 1.65
CA GLY A 317 1.93 22.14 2.57
C GLY A 317 2.53 22.36 3.95
N ASP A 318 2.06 23.39 4.64
CA ASP A 318 2.46 23.70 6.00
C ASP A 318 1.79 22.77 7.01
N HIS A 319 2.55 22.29 7.98
CA HIS A 319 2.03 21.64 9.17
C HIS A 319 2.13 22.59 10.36
N GLN A 320 1.00 23.09 10.84
CA GLN A 320 0.91 24.03 11.96
C GLN A 320 1.75 25.32 11.79
N GLY A 321 1.88 25.81 10.55
CA GLY A 321 2.59 27.07 10.25
C GLY A 321 4.12 26.97 10.32
N SER A 322 4.69 25.78 10.41
CA SER A 322 6.14 25.58 10.39
C SER A 322 6.60 25.03 9.01
N ALA A 323 7.72 25.55 8.53
CA ALA A 323 8.37 25.05 7.33
C ALA A 323 8.72 23.55 7.47
N ILE A 324 8.43 22.77 6.46
CA ILE A 324 8.63 21.34 6.46
C ILE A 324 10.05 21.00 6.00
N SER A 325 10.84 20.39 6.88
CA SER A 325 12.12 19.79 6.52
C SER A 325 11.93 18.32 6.15
N PRO A 326 12.27 17.89 4.91
CA PRO A 326 12.24 16.49 4.54
C PRO A 326 13.09 15.59 5.44
N LEU A 327 14.22 16.07 5.92
CA LEU A 327 15.08 15.31 6.85
C LEU A 327 14.43 15.12 8.22
N VAL A 328 13.77 16.15 8.74
CA VAL A 328 13.02 16.05 10.02
C VAL A 328 11.83 15.09 9.86
N ALA A 329 11.15 15.12 8.71
CA ALA A 329 10.09 14.17 8.40
C ALA A 329 10.61 12.73 8.39
N LEU A 330 11.75 12.49 7.77
CA LEU A 330 12.40 11.17 7.73
C LEU A 330 12.81 10.70 9.11
N GLU A 331 13.51 11.53 9.89
CA GLU A 331 13.93 11.22 11.27
C GLU A 331 12.72 10.89 12.15
N THR A 332 11.66 11.67 12.05
CA THR A 332 10.42 11.44 12.79
C THR A 332 9.79 10.09 12.44
N GLN A 333 9.81 9.69 11.15
CA GLN A 333 9.30 8.39 10.73
C GLN A 333 10.10 7.24 11.32
N PHE A 334 11.44 7.32 11.28
CA PHE A 334 12.29 6.29 11.87
C PHE A 334 12.09 6.20 13.40
N LYS A 335 12.05 7.32 14.10
CA LYS A 335 11.77 7.34 15.54
C LYS A 335 10.41 6.73 15.86
N ARG A 336 9.37 7.10 15.12
CA ARG A 336 8.01 6.59 15.37
C ARG A 336 7.84 5.14 15.00
N TYR A 337 8.38 4.69 13.87
CA TYR A 337 8.34 3.27 13.53
C TYR A 337 9.05 2.43 14.58
N TYR A 338 10.17 2.92 15.04
CA TYR A 338 10.97 2.34 16.08
C TYR A 338 10.19 2.19 17.40
N PHE A 339 9.54 3.26 17.86
CA PHE A 339 8.71 3.22 19.07
C PHE A 339 7.38 2.46 18.84
N ALA A 340 6.87 2.48 17.64
CA ALA A 340 5.57 1.89 17.30
C ALA A 340 5.60 0.37 17.16
N VAL A 341 6.65 -0.17 16.56
CA VAL A 341 6.70 -1.62 16.28
C VAL A 341 7.38 -2.37 17.43
N LEU A 342 8.21 -1.71 18.21
CA LEU A 342 9.16 -2.37 19.10
C LEU A 342 9.45 -1.51 20.34
N ASP A 343 8.53 -1.39 21.25
CA ASP A 343 8.75 -0.83 22.59
C ASP A 343 9.76 -1.67 23.44
N TRP A 344 10.67 -2.35 22.75
CA TRP A 344 11.62 -3.28 23.34
C TRP A 344 13.06 -2.86 23.01
N ARG A 345 13.90 -2.64 24.00
CA ARG A 345 15.29 -2.17 23.81
C ARG A 345 16.12 -3.06 22.86
N ALA A 346 15.97 -4.39 22.96
CA ALA A 346 16.71 -5.32 22.10
C ALA A 346 16.28 -5.25 20.63
N ALA A 347 14.99 -5.08 20.37
CA ALA A 347 14.49 -4.92 19.03
C ALA A 347 14.85 -3.54 18.45
N ALA A 348 15.06 -2.54 19.31
CA ALA A 348 15.58 -1.25 18.98
C ALA A 348 17.01 -1.32 18.42
N GLU A 349 17.86 -2.06 19.08
CA GLU A 349 19.23 -2.28 18.60
C GLU A 349 19.25 -3.11 17.32
N PHE A 350 18.34 -4.07 17.18
CA PHE A 350 18.16 -4.83 15.93
C PHE A 350 17.75 -3.93 14.75
N LEU A 351 16.89 -2.94 14.97
CA LEU A 351 16.50 -2.01 13.92
C LEU A 351 17.59 -1.00 13.58
N LYS A 352 18.30 -0.50 14.57
CA LYS A 352 19.50 0.32 14.34
C LYS A 352 20.54 -0.47 13.55
N PHE A 353 20.74 -1.74 13.91
CA PHE A 353 21.61 -2.62 13.14
C PHE A 353 21.12 -2.77 11.71
N SER A 354 19.84 -3.12 11.50
CA SER A 354 19.27 -3.33 10.17
C SER A 354 19.30 -2.06 9.29
N GLY A 355 19.05 -0.89 9.88
CA GLY A 355 19.01 0.39 9.18
C GLY A 355 20.39 1.01 8.90
N THR A 356 21.43 0.64 9.65
CA THR A 356 22.76 1.25 9.54
C THR A 356 23.87 0.22 9.42
N TRP A 357 24.19 -0.49 10.50
CA TRP A 357 25.29 -1.46 10.53
C TRP A 357 25.05 -2.63 9.58
N GLY A 358 23.80 -3.07 9.41
CA GLY A 358 23.45 -4.12 8.48
C GLY A 358 23.84 -3.79 7.04
N TRP A 359 23.68 -2.53 6.62
CA TRP A 359 24.13 -2.10 5.28
C TRP A 359 25.64 -2.10 5.13
N LEU A 360 26.41 -1.81 6.17
CA LEU A 360 27.89 -1.99 6.14
C LEU A 360 28.24 -3.46 5.95
N VAL A 361 27.55 -4.38 6.64
CA VAL A 361 27.73 -5.82 6.45
C VAL A 361 27.36 -6.23 5.02
N VAL A 362 26.24 -5.71 4.47
CA VAL A 362 25.84 -5.97 3.07
C VAL A 362 26.91 -5.52 2.08
N VAL A 363 27.44 -4.31 2.24
CA VAL A 363 28.52 -3.78 1.39
C VAL A 363 29.76 -4.64 1.48
N PHE A 364 30.17 -5.03 2.69
CA PHE A 364 31.31 -5.93 2.91
C PHE A 364 31.12 -7.29 2.24
N LEU A 365 29.97 -7.93 2.43
CA LEU A 365 29.64 -9.21 1.80
C LEU A 365 29.57 -9.11 0.27
N ALA A 366 29.03 -8.02 -0.26
CA ALA A 366 28.99 -7.77 -1.70
C ALA A 366 30.40 -7.59 -2.28
N ALA A 367 31.26 -6.82 -1.61
CA ALA A 367 32.67 -6.65 -2.00
C ALA A 367 33.44 -7.98 -1.95
N TRP A 368 33.22 -8.75 -0.87
CA TRP A 368 33.84 -10.09 -0.76
C TRP A 368 33.36 -11.01 -1.89
N ALA A 369 32.06 -11.06 -2.17
CA ALA A 369 31.53 -11.84 -3.27
C ALA A 369 32.09 -11.39 -4.62
N ALA A 370 32.26 -10.09 -4.86
CA ALA A 370 32.84 -9.54 -6.08
C ALA A 370 34.30 -9.96 -6.25
N LEU A 371 35.13 -9.84 -5.21
CA LEU A 371 36.54 -10.28 -5.22
C LEU A 371 36.65 -11.79 -5.45
N ARG A 372 35.81 -12.58 -4.79
CA ARG A 372 35.82 -14.03 -4.88
C ARG A 372 35.39 -14.54 -6.26
N HIS A 373 34.39 -13.91 -6.87
CA HIS A 373 33.85 -14.34 -8.17
C HIS A 373 34.52 -13.63 -9.37
N ARG A 374 35.32 -12.58 -9.13
CA ARG A 374 35.87 -11.69 -10.16
C ARG A 374 34.80 -11.23 -11.17
N ALA A 375 33.60 -10.97 -10.69
CA ALA A 375 32.42 -10.64 -11.49
C ALA A 375 31.80 -9.33 -11.03
N ALA A 376 31.21 -8.59 -11.96
CA ALA A 376 30.49 -7.35 -11.67
C ALA A 376 29.07 -7.58 -11.11
N SER A 377 28.54 -8.82 -11.16
CA SER A 377 27.17 -9.13 -10.70
C SER A 377 26.91 -8.80 -9.23
N PRO A 378 27.82 -9.05 -8.26
CA PRO A 378 27.56 -8.68 -6.87
C PRO A 378 27.40 -7.18 -6.64
N ILE A 379 28.09 -6.33 -7.39
CA ILE A 379 27.94 -4.88 -7.32
C ILE A 379 26.56 -4.47 -7.87
N SER A 380 26.15 -5.06 -8.98
CA SER A 380 24.84 -4.84 -9.57
C SER A 380 23.70 -5.29 -8.63
N ASP A 381 23.86 -6.43 -7.96
CA ASP A 381 22.90 -6.94 -6.99
C ASP A 381 22.82 -6.01 -5.75
N LEU A 382 23.98 -5.50 -5.28
CA LEU A 382 24.03 -4.49 -4.20
C LEU A 382 23.25 -3.23 -4.57
N LEU A 383 23.44 -2.72 -5.79
CA LEU A 383 22.71 -1.57 -6.30
C LEU A 383 21.20 -1.85 -6.39
N ALA A 384 20.79 -3.07 -6.78
CA ALA A 384 19.38 -3.45 -6.81
C ALA A 384 18.76 -3.45 -5.41
N PHE A 385 19.41 -4.05 -4.41
CA PHE A 385 18.93 -4.00 -3.02
C PHE A 385 18.89 -2.57 -2.48
N GLY A 386 19.93 -1.77 -2.77
CA GLY A 386 19.98 -0.35 -2.40
C GLY A 386 18.82 0.46 -3.00
N LEU A 387 18.53 0.24 -4.28
CA LEU A 387 17.42 0.91 -4.96
C LEU A 387 16.07 0.50 -4.37
N ILE A 388 15.82 -0.80 -4.12
CA ILE A 388 14.59 -1.28 -3.50
C ILE A 388 14.38 -0.64 -2.13
N GLY A 389 15.42 -0.58 -1.29
CA GLY A 389 15.35 0.08 0.01
C GLY A 389 15.12 1.59 -0.12
N SER A 390 15.80 2.25 -1.04
CA SER A 390 15.70 3.70 -1.25
C SER A 390 14.33 4.18 -1.73
N VAL A 391 13.54 3.33 -2.41
CA VAL A 391 12.16 3.68 -2.83
C VAL A 391 11.32 4.13 -1.66
N VAL A 392 11.38 3.43 -0.53
CA VAL A 392 10.63 3.78 0.68
C VAL A 392 11.15 5.10 1.27
N ILE A 393 12.47 5.28 1.31
CA ILE A 393 13.10 6.51 1.83
C ILE A 393 12.74 7.72 0.95
N ALA A 394 12.81 7.56 -0.37
CA ALA A 394 12.47 8.62 -1.32
C ALA A 394 11.04 9.16 -1.11
N ARG A 395 10.10 8.30 -0.76
CA ARG A 395 8.73 8.72 -0.45
C ARG A 395 8.68 9.73 0.69
N TYR A 396 9.42 9.49 1.77
CA TYR A 396 9.42 10.41 2.92
C TYR A 396 10.01 11.78 2.57
N LEU A 397 10.95 11.81 1.62
CA LEU A 397 11.56 13.05 1.15
C LEU A 397 10.62 13.79 0.19
N ILE A 398 10.00 13.09 -0.76
CA ILE A 398 9.11 13.68 -1.77
C ILE A 398 7.79 14.15 -1.15
N MET A 399 7.22 13.37 -0.24
CA MET A 399 5.94 13.66 0.41
C MET A 399 6.14 14.06 1.88
N ALA A 400 7.00 15.04 2.11
CA ALA A 400 7.43 15.44 3.44
C ALA A 400 6.27 15.90 4.33
N ASN A 401 5.37 16.74 3.80
CA ASN A 401 4.21 17.22 4.56
C ASN A 401 3.29 16.07 4.96
N HIS A 402 2.93 15.22 4.01
CA HIS A 402 2.08 14.06 4.28
C HIS A 402 2.72 13.10 5.31
N SER A 403 4.05 12.97 5.27
CA SER A 403 4.80 12.15 6.22
C SER A 403 4.79 12.73 7.63
N GLN A 404 4.79 14.05 7.79
CA GLN A 404 4.68 14.70 9.08
C GLN A 404 3.28 14.64 9.67
N ILE A 405 2.25 14.87 8.86
CA ILE A 405 0.84 14.85 9.30
C ILE A 405 0.41 13.43 9.70
N HIS A 406 0.81 12.43 8.91
CA HIS A 406 0.36 11.05 9.07
C HIS A 406 1.47 10.10 9.53
N THR A 407 2.26 10.51 10.52
CA THR A 407 3.46 9.79 10.97
C THR A 407 3.19 8.32 11.32
N ILE A 408 2.07 8.00 11.99
CA ILE A 408 1.74 6.64 12.42
C ILE A 408 1.49 5.74 11.20
N PHE A 409 0.74 6.24 10.20
CA PHE A 409 0.35 5.42 9.05
C PHE A 409 1.47 5.22 8.06
N VAL A 410 2.37 6.16 7.98
CA VAL A 410 3.42 6.17 6.98
C VAL A 410 4.62 5.36 7.43
N SER A 411 4.94 5.40 8.73
CA SER A 411 6.08 4.65 9.30
C SER A 411 6.00 3.13 9.06
N ARG A 412 4.80 2.58 8.92
CA ARG A 412 4.57 1.13 8.71
C ARG A 412 5.15 0.56 7.41
N TYR A 413 5.59 1.39 6.48
CA TYR A 413 6.25 0.93 5.26
C TYR A 413 7.77 0.78 5.40
N LEU A 414 8.36 1.28 6.49
CA LEU A 414 9.78 1.11 6.79
C LEU A 414 10.21 -0.35 6.96
N PHE A 415 9.25 -1.26 7.24
CA PHE A 415 9.56 -2.68 7.33
C PHE A 415 10.24 -3.21 6.06
N LEU A 416 9.85 -2.69 4.88
CA LEU A 416 10.47 -3.10 3.61
C LEU A 416 11.95 -2.69 3.57
N PHE A 417 12.28 -1.45 3.93
CA PHE A 417 13.66 -0.97 3.99
C PHE A 417 14.51 -1.82 4.95
N LEU A 418 13.98 -2.12 6.13
CA LEU A 418 14.71 -2.90 7.13
C LEU A 418 14.86 -4.37 6.75
N SER A 419 13.81 -4.99 6.21
CA SER A 419 13.84 -6.39 5.82
C SER A 419 14.66 -6.65 4.56
N ILE A 420 14.79 -5.66 3.67
CA ILE A 420 15.62 -5.78 2.46
C ILE A 420 17.10 -5.85 2.81
N THR A 421 17.54 -5.26 3.92
CA THR A 421 18.90 -5.43 4.44
C THR A 421 19.19 -6.91 4.74
N TRP A 422 18.27 -7.60 5.40
CA TRP A 422 18.40 -9.03 5.71
C TRP A 422 18.29 -9.90 4.46
N ALA A 423 17.42 -9.52 3.54
CA ALA A 423 17.36 -10.18 2.22
C ALA A 423 18.71 -10.12 1.49
N ALA A 424 19.36 -8.95 1.51
CA ALA A 424 20.68 -8.76 0.91
C ALA A 424 21.76 -9.56 1.64
N ILE A 425 21.78 -9.59 2.97
CA ILE A 425 22.70 -10.41 3.76
C ILE A 425 22.57 -11.88 3.36
N LEU A 426 21.36 -12.44 3.33
CA LEU A 426 21.12 -13.81 2.94
C LEU A 426 21.54 -14.09 1.49
N TRP A 427 21.25 -13.17 0.56
CA TRP A 427 21.65 -13.26 -0.84
C TRP A 427 23.14 -13.38 -1.02
N PHE A 428 23.93 -12.49 -0.40
CA PHE A 428 25.38 -12.49 -0.54
C PHE A 428 26.04 -13.65 0.21
N THR A 429 25.53 -14.00 1.40
CA THR A 429 26.02 -15.17 2.14
C THR A 429 25.83 -16.45 1.31
N TRP A 430 24.66 -16.64 0.70
CA TRP A 430 24.42 -17.76 -0.20
C TRP A 430 25.37 -17.73 -1.40
N SER A 431 25.52 -16.57 -2.05
CA SER A 431 26.42 -16.42 -3.20
C SER A 431 27.88 -16.81 -2.87
N ILE A 432 28.32 -16.52 -1.64
CA ILE A 432 29.67 -16.87 -1.18
C ILE A 432 29.78 -18.40 -0.92
N ALA A 433 28.72 -19.01 -0.37
CA ALA A 433 28.69 -20.41 0.00
C ALA A 433 28.62 -21.37 -1.22
N ASP A 434 27.84 -21.01 -2.21
CA ASP A 434 27.46 -21.88 -3.34
C ASP A 434 28.67 -22.37 -4.17
N LYS A 435 29.76 -21.59 -4.24
CA LYS A 435 30.98 -21.95 -4.96
C LYS A 435 31.80 -23.07 -4.29
N LYS A 436 31.50 -23.40 -3.01
CA LYS A 436 32.22 -24.51 -2.33
C LYS A 436 31.77 -25.90 -2.83
N THR A 437 30.54 -26.00 -3.33
CA THR A 437 29.94 -27.26 -3.77
C THR A 437 30.18 -27.58 -5.24
N GLY A 438 30.51 -26.58 -6.09
CA GLY A 438 30.74 -26.78 -7.53
C GLY A 438 32.18 -27.14 -7.94
N SER A 439 33.15 -27.21 -6.99
CA SER A 439 34.55 -27.50 -7.30
C SER A 439 34.98 -28.95 -6.99
N SER A 440 34.02 -29.82 -6.65
CA SER A 440 34.24 -31.24 -6.32
C SER A 440 33.51 -32.19 -7.29
N GLY A 441 33.30 -31.77 -8.55
CA GLY A 441 32.78 -32.62 -9.62
C GLY A 441 33.72 -32.64 -10.81
#